data_cada63c31275de0bff57094850d5de71
#
_entry.id   cada63c31275de0bff57094850d5de71
#
_cell.length_a   1.000
_cell.length_b   1.000
_cell.length_c   1.000
_cell.angle_alpha   90.00
_cell.angle_beta   90.00
_cell.angle_gamma   90.00
#
_symmetry.space_group_name_H-M   'P 1'
#
loop_
_entity.id
_entity.type
_entity.pdbx_description
1 polymer ?
#
loop_
_entity_poly.entity_id
_entity_poly.type
_entity_poly.pdbx_seq_one_letter_code
_entity_poly.pdbx_strand_id
1 'polypeptide(L)'
;MSDFDDDNYQDGFDDEALAARMNLGLWRQLFSYALAYPRTLAGLGCFAVLTALAEVSYPLITKAVVDQVSATGVDATLWPWMLAYLGCTLVAGISIGGFIWLGGRIRTHVSHDIRADGFANLQKLSFDYYDYRPVGWLMARMTSDCERLSNIMAWGFLDLVWGCLLYTSPSPRDS
;
A
#
# COMPACT_ATOMS: atom_id res chain seq x y z
N MET A 1 25.76 -39.79 10.57
CA MET A 1 26.10 -38.38 10.44
C MET A 1 25.18 -37.72 9.42
N SER A 2 23.88 -38.15 9.40
CA SER A 2 22.83 -37.69 8.46
C SER A 2 21.49 -37.33 9.13
N ASP A 3 21.41 -37.39 10.46
CA ASP A 3 20.15 -37.06 11.18
C ASP A 3 20.04 -35.59 11.63
N PHE A 4 21.08 -34.77 11.43
CA PHE A 4 21.07 -33.36 11.89
C PHE A 4 20.53 -32.35 10.88
N ASP A 5 20.36 -32.75 9.60
CA ASP A 5 19.90 -31.82 8.56
C ASP A 5 18.38 -31.89 8.31
N ASP A 6 17.71 -33.00 8.66
CA ASP A 6 16.28 -33.17 8.38
C ASP A 6 15.38 -32.43 9.38
N ASP A 7 15.78 -32.31 10.65
CA ASP A 7 14.99 -31.59 11.67
C ASP A 7 14.95 -30.06 11.41
N ASN A 8 16.01 -29.51 10.81
CA ASN A 8 16.09 -28.08 10.51
C ASN A 8 15.26 -27.68 9.27
N TYR A 9 14.95 -28.65 8.39
CA TYR A 9 14.09 -28.43 7.23
C TYR A 9 12.60 -28.48 7.62
N GLN A 10 12.21 -29.35 8.54
CA GLN A 10 10.81 -29.46 8.99
C GLN A 10 10.36 -28.28 9.83
N ASP A 11 11.22 -27.71 10.69
CA ASP A 11 10.92 -26.49 11.44
C ASP A 11 10.65 -25.28 10.51
N GLY A 12 11.27 -25.23 9.33
CA GLY A 12 11.02 -24.17 8.32
C GLY A 12 9.65 -24.26 7.68
N PHE A 13 9.16 -25.47 7.42
CA PHE A 13 7.84 -25.68 6.81
C PHE A 13 6.70 -25.51 7.81
N ASP A 14 6.91 -25.81 9.09
CA ASP A 14 5.92 -25.60 10.14
C ASP A 14 5.77 -24.10 10.46
N ASP A 15 6.84 -23.32 10.40
CA ASP A 15 6.80 -21.86 10.53
C ASP A 15 6.04 -21.22 9.33
N GLU A 16 6.18 -21.75 8.11
CA GLU A 16 5.41 -21.29 6.95
C GLU A 16 3.92 -21.69 7.04
N ALA A 17 3.62 -22.87 7.54
CA ALA A 17 2.25 -23.34 7.75
C ALA A 17 1.54 -22.58 8.87
N LEU A 18 2.26 -22.13 9.90
CA LEU A 18 1.74 -21.24 10.95
C LEU A 18 1.51 -19.81 10.42
N ALA A 19 2.37 -19.32 9.53
CA ALA A 19 2.21 -18.03 8.87
C ALA A 19 1.02 -18.01 7.90
N ALA A 20 0.67 -19.16 7.32
CA ALA A 20 -0.49 -19.31 6.42
C ALA A 20 -1.85 -19.25 7.16
N ARG A 21 -1.88 -19.47 8.48
CA ARG A 21 -3.07 -19.16 9.29
C ARG A 21 -3.13 -17.65 9.45
N MET A 22 -3.99 -17.00 8.67
CA MET A 22 -4.29 -15.57 8.77
C MET A 22 -4.69 -15.23 10.21
N ASN A 23 -3.71 -14.85 11.03
CA ASN A 23 -3.93 -14.49 12.41
C ASN A 23 -4.47 -13.07 12.43
N LEU A 24 -5.80 -12.93 12.44
CA LEU A 24 -6.51 -11.65 12.51
C LEU A 24 -5.98 -10.74 13.63
N GLY A 25 -5.44 -11.35 14.70
CA GLY A 25 -4.77 -10.62 15.77
C GLY A 25 -3.50 -9.90 15.33
N LEU A 26 -2.71 -10.52 14.47
CA LEU A 26 -1.47 -9.98 13.92
C LEU A 26 -1.76 -8.81 12.97
N TRP A 27 -2.76 -8.96 12.12
CA TRP A 27 -3.24 -7.88 11.25
C TRP A 27 -3.77 -6.68 12.05
N ARG A 28 -4.54 -6.93 13.12
CA ARG A 28 -5.02 -5.87 14.01
C ARG A 28 -3.87 -5.13 14.68
N GLN A 29 -2.83 -5.82 15.10
CA GLN A 29 -1.65 -5.23 15.70
C GLN A 29 -0.87 -4.39 14.67
N LEU A 30 -0.68 -4.89 13.45
CA LEU A 30 -0.06 -4.15 12.35
C LEU A 30 -0.85 -2.87 12.00
N PHE A 31 -2.17 -2.97 11.89
CA PHE A 31 -3.03 -1.81 11.66
C PHE A 31 -2.94 -0.78 12.79
N SER A 32 -2.71 -1.20 14.04
CA SER A 32 -2.55 -0.27 15.15
C SER A 32 -1.32 0.63 15.01
N TYR A 33 -0.23 0.13 14.41
CA TYR A 33 0.95 0.96 14.10
C TYR A 33 0.65 2.02 13.03
N ALA A 34 -0.11 1.67 12.00
CA ALA A 34 -0.54 2.64 10.98
C ALA A 34 -1.49 3.70 11.57
N LEU A 35 -2.42 3.28 12.43
CA LEU A 35 -3.37 4.16 13.11
C LEU A 35 -2.72 5.10 14.13
N ALA A 36 -1.48 4.84 14.55
CA ALA A 36 -0.72 5.77 15.39
C ALA A 36 -0.41 7.10 14.68
N TYR A 37 -0.50 7.13 13.32
CA TYR A 37 -0.24 8.32 12.50
C TYR A 37 -1.49 8.85 11.79
N PRO A 38 -2.54 9.30 12.53
CA PRO A 38 -3.84 9.64 11.94
C PRO A 38 -3.77 10.81 10.96
N ARG A 39 -2.89 11.78 11.18
CA ARG A 39 -2.72 12.94 10.28
C ARG A 39 -2.18 12.53 8.91
N THR A 40 -1.21 11.63 8.88
CA THR A 40 -0.61 11.12 7.63
C THR A 40 -1.60 10.21 6.91
N LEU A 41 -2.36 9.41 7.65
CA LEU A 41 -3.41 8.55 7.11
C LEU A 41 -4.56 9.37 6.50
N ALA A 42 -4.98 10.44 7.17
CA ALA A 42 -5.98 11.37 6.65
C ALA A 42 -5.49 12.08 5.38
N GLY A 43 -4.22 12.48 5.32
CA GLY A 43 -3.60 13.03 4.12
C GLY A 43 -3.59 12.04 2.95
N LEU A 44 -3.24 10.78 3.20
CA LEU A 44 -3.32 9.70 2.21
C LEU A 44 -4.74 9.52 1.67
N GLY A 45 -5.73 9.47 2.55
CA GLY A 45 -7.14 9.40 2.17
C GLY A 45 -7.58 10.59 1.31
N CYS A 46 -7.16 11.79 1.66
CA CYS A 46 -7.45 12.99 0.88
C CYS A 46 -6.86 12.92 -0.55
N PHE A 47 -5.60 12.54 -0.70
CA PHE A 47 -4.99 12.38 -2.02
C PHE A 47 -5.60 11.23 -2.81
N ALA A 48 -5.98 10.13 -2.17
CA ALA A 48 -6.70 9.03 -2.82
C ALA A 48 -8.05 9.49 -3.39
N VAL A 49 -8.83 10.27 -2.61
CA VAL A 49 -10.11 10.83 -3.07
C VAL A 49 -9.90 11.82 -4.22
N LEU A 50 -8.88 12.69 -4.14
CA LEU A 50 -8.58 13.62 -5.23
C LEU A 50 -8.20 12.90 -6.53
N THR A 51 -7.41 11.84 -6.43
CA THR A 51 -7.06 11.00 -7.60
C THR A 51 -8.30 10.34 -8.19
N ALA A 52 -9.17 9.77 -7.35
CA ALA A 52 -10.41 9.15 -7.79
C ALA A 52 -11.35 10.16 -8.48
N LEU A 53 -11.48 11.36 -7.95
CA LEU A 53 -12.27 12.44 -8.58
C LEU A 53 -11.70 12.84 -9.95
N ALA A 54 -10.37 12.94 -10.07
CA ALA A 54 -9.72 13.22 -11.35
C ALA A 54 -10.01 12.12 -12.36
N GLU A 55 -9.91 10.82 -11.97
CA GLU A 55 -10.18 9.69 -12.85
C GLU A 55 -11.62 9.66 -13.36
N VAL A 56 -12.59 9.92 -12.50
CA VAL A 56 -14.02 10.02 -12.90
C VAL A 56 -14.27 11.23 -13.82
N SER A 57 -13.48 12.30 -13.70
CA SER A 57 -13.63 13.50 -14.51
C SER A 57 -13.19 13.27 -15.98
N TYR A 58 -12.23 12.39 -16.26
CA TYR A 58 -11.77 12.13 -17.63
C TYR A 58 -12.87 11.65 -18.58
N PRO A 59 -13.65 10.61 -18.27
CA PRO A 59 -14.74 10.17 -19.14
C PRO A 59 -15.85 11.21 -19.28
N LEU A 60 -16.10 12.02 -18.24
CA LEU A 60 -17.10 13.08 -18.29
C LEU A 60 -16.67 14.21 -19.25
N ILE A 61 -15.41 14.63 -19.18
CA ILE A 61 -14.85 15.64 -20.10
C ILE A 61 -14.87 15.10 -21.53
N THR A 62 -14.47 13.84 -21.73
CA THR A 62 -14.46 13.20 -23.05
C THR A 62 -15.86 13.14 -23.65
N LYS A 63 -16.86 12.75 -22.86
CA LYS A 63 -18.27 12.76 -23.29
C LYS A 63 -18.71 14.16 -23.70
N ALA A 64 -18.44 15.18 -22.88
CA ALA A 64 -18.84 16.54 -23.18
C ALA A 64 -18.19 17.09 -24.47
N VAL A 65 -16.93 16.73 -24.72
CA VAL A 65 -16.23 17.07 -25.98
C VAL A 65 -16.92 16.41 -27.17
N VAL A 66 -17.24 15.12 -27.10
CA VAL A 66 -17.89 14.37 -28.16
C VAL A 66 -19.28 14.95 -28.43
N ASP A 67 -20.06 15.22 -27.40
CA ASP A 67 -21.40 15.82 -27.53
C ASP A 67 -21.34 17.19 -28.21
N GLN A 68 -20.37 18.03 -27.84
CA GLN A 68 -20.20 19.36 -28.44
C GLN A 68 -19.77 19.27 -29.91
N VAL A 69 -18.83 18.41 -30.25
CA VAL A 69 -18.39 18.22 -31.64
C VAL A 69 -19.53 17.66 -32.50
N SER A 70 -20.32 16.76 -31.95
CA SER A 70 -21.48 16.18 -32.64
C SER A 70 -22.57 17.24 -32.93
N ALA A 71 -22.73 18.20 -32.04
CA ALA A 71 -23.75 19.26 -32.15
C ALA A 71 -23.32 20.42 -33.07
N THR A 72 -22.05 20.83 -33.03
CA THR A 72 -21.56 22.07 -33.64
C THR A 72 -20.65 21.82 -34.86
N GLY A 73 -20.21 20.58 -35.09
CA GLY A 73 -19.33 20.22 -36.20
C GLY A 73 -17.93 20.89 -36.08
N VAL A 74 -17.45 21.39 -37.23
CA VAL A 74 -16.08 21.97 -37.33
C VAL A 74 -15.90 23.28 -36.53
N ASP A 75 -17.00 23.97 -36.17
CA ASP A 75 -16.99 25.24 -35.46
C ASP A 75 -16.95 25.05 -33.91
N ALA A 76 -16.74 23.81 -33.43
CA ALA A 76 -16.68 23.50 -32.00
C ALA A 76 -15.47 24.16 -31.32
N THR A 77 -15.76 24.97 -30.31
CA THR A 77 -14.70 25.61 -29.49
C THR A 77 -14.15 24.63 -28.47
N LEU A 78 -13.03 23.99 -28.78
CA LEU A 78 -12.43 22.93 -27.95
C LEU A 78 -11.47 23.46 -26.86
N TRP A 79 -11.07 24.72 -26.96
CA TRP A 79 -10.10 25.33 -26.03
C TRP A 79 -10.46 25.18 -24.54
N PRO A 80 -11.68 25.42 -24.06
CA PRO A 80 -12.02 25.27 -22.65
C PRO A 80 -11.92 23.83 -22.16
N TRP A 81 -12.23 22.87 -23.01
CA TRP A 81 -12.12 21.44 -22.67
C TRP A 81 -10.67 20.96 -22.61
N MET A 82 -9.80 21.50 -23.46
CA MET A 82 -8.36 21.25 -23.37
C MET A 82 -7.78 21.75 -22.06
N LEU A 83 -8.18 22.96 -21.62
CA LEU A 83 -7.75 23.50 -20.33
C LEU A 83 -8.30 22.69 -19.15
N ALA A 84 -9.55 22.25 -19.22
CA ALA A 84 -10.16 21.41 -18.19
C ALA A 84 -9.41 20.05 -18.07
N TYR A 85 -9.09 19.43 -19.21
CA TYR A 85 -8.34 18.17 -19.25
C TYR A 85 -6.92 18.36 -18.70
N LEU A 86 -6.24 19.43 -19.09
CA LEU A 86 -4.91 19.76 -18.57
C LEU A 86 -4.95 20.00 -17.06
N GLY A 87 -5.93 20.76 -16.57
CA GLY A 87 -6.12 21.00 -15.14
C GLY A 87 -6.36 19.71 -14.36
N CYS A 88 -7.19 18.83 -14.88
CA CYS A 88 -7.46 17.52 -14.28
C CYS A 88 -6.19 16.65 -14.23
N THR A 89 -5.40 16.66 -15.29
CA THR A 89 -4.13 15.93 -15.35
C THR A 89 -3.10 16.46 -14.34
N LEU A 90 -3.00 17.77 -14.18
CA LEU A 90 -2.11 18.37 -13.18
C LEU A 90 -2.54 18.04 -11.76
N VAL A 91 -3.85 18.10 -11.47
CA VAL A 91 -4.38 17.69 -10.16
C VAL A 91 -4.09 16.22 -9.88
N ALA A 92 -4.32 15.35 -10.84
CA ALA A 92 -4.01 13.91 -10.72
C ALA A 92 -2.52 13.69 -10.45
N GLY A 93 -1.63 14.33 -11.21
CA GLY A 93 -0.18 14.19 -11.05
C GLY A 93 0.30 14.65 -9.67
N ILE A 94 -0.18 15.80 -9.19
CA ILE A 94 0.16 16.31 -7.85
C ILE A 94 -0.39 15.38 -6.76
N SER A 95 -1.61 14.87 -6.93
CA SER A 95 -2.25 13.96 -5.98
C SER A 95 -1.50 12.63 -5.86
N ILE A 96 -1.10 12.04 -6.98
CA ILE A 96 -0.30 10.81 -7.03
C ILE A 96 1.07 11.04 -6.38
N GLY A 97 1.75 12.14 -6.71
CA GLY A 97 3.03 12.50 -6.10
C GLY A 97 2.93 12.68 -4.58
N GLY A 98 1.91 13.38 -4.11
CA GLY A 98 1.61 13.55 -2.68
C GLY A 98 1.31 12.23 -1.98
N PHE A 99 0.53 11.37 -2.63
CA PHE A 99 0.21 10.04 -2.13
C PHE A 99 1.47 9.18 -1.95
N ILE A 100 2.34 9.12 -2.96
CA ILE A 100 3.61 8.37 -2.90
C ILE A 100 4.52 8.91 -1.79
N TRP A 101 4.60 10.24 -1.67
CA TRP A 101 5.42 10.88 -0.63
C TRP A 101 4.93 10.57 0.78
N LEU A 102 3.61 10.67 1.03
CA LEU A 102 3.04 10.33 2.33
C LEU A 102 3.13 8.82 2.63
N GLY A 103 2.90 7.98 1.63
CA GLY A 103 3.02 6.53 1.75
C GLY A 103 4.45 6.11 2.13
N GLY A 104 5.46 6.70 1.48
CA GLY A 104 6.86 6.49 1.83
C GLY A 104 7.18 6.93 3.27
N ARG A 105 6.56 8.01 3.74
CA ARG A 105 6.73 8.51 5.11
C ARG A 105 6.13 7.57 6.15
N ILE A 106 4.92 7.07 5.92
CA ILE A 106 4.29 6.05 6.80
C ILE A 106 5.15 4.79 6.84
N ARG A 107 5.58 4.29 5.68
CA ARG A 107 6.45 3.12 5.58
C ARG A 107 7.68 3.26 6.48
N THR A 108 8.35 4.41 6.42
CA THR A 108 9.57 4.65 7.20
C THR A 108 9.30 4.67 8.71
N HIS A 109 8.24 5.35 9.14
CA HIS A 109 7.87 5.42 10.56
C HIS A 109 7.44 4.05 11.11
N VAL A 110 6.56 3.35 10.41
CA VAL A 110 6.08 2.02 10.82
C VAL A 110 7.23 1.02 10.87
N SER A 111 8.13 1.04 9.87
CA SER A 111 9.33 0.19 9.87
C SER A 111 10.24 0.47 11.06
N HIS A 112 10.43 1.73 11.41
CA HIS A 112 11.22 2.12 12.57
C HIS A 112 10.59 1.63 13.88
N ASP A 113 9.28 1.83 14.05
CA ASP A 113 8.57 1.45 15.28
C ASP A 113 8.56 -0.07 15.47
N ILE A 114 8.28 -0.84 14.42
CA ILE A 114 8.33 -2.31 14.47
C ILE A 114 9.73 -2.81 14.83
N ARG A 115 10.79 -2.21 14.27
CA ARG A 115 12.17 -2.58 14.59
C ARG A 115 12.54 -2.22 16.03
N ALA A 116 12.11 -1.06 16.50
CA ALA A 116 12.36 -0.62 17.88
C ALA A 116 11.68 -1.56 18.89
N ASP A 117 10.42 -1.91 18.67
CA ASP A 117 9.68 -2.83 19.53
C ASP A 117 10.25 -4.25 19.46
N GLY A 118 10.62 -4.71 18.27
CA GLY A 118 11.28 -6.00 18.07
C GLY A 118 12.60 -6.08 18.81
N PHE A 119 13.44 -5.04 18.73
CA PHE A 119 14.72 -4.98 19.41
C PHE A 119 14.54 -4.92 20.95
N ALA A 120 13.58 -4.13 21.43
CA ALA A 120 13.25 -4.05 22.84
C ALA A 120 12.75 -5.39 23.40
N ASN A 121 12.04 -6.17 22.62
CA ASN A 121 11.60 -7.51 23.00
C ASN A 121 12.75 -8.53 22.98
N LEU A 122 13.66 -8.46 22.00
CA LEU A 122 14.84 -9.30 21.96
C LEU A 122 15.72 -9.10 23.20
N GLN A 123 15.90 -7.87 23.66
CA GLN A 123 16.69 -7.58 24.85
C GLN A 123 16.13 -8.17 26.16
N LYS A 124 14.85 -8.53 26.18
CA LYS A 124 14.18 -9.15 27.34
C LYS A 124 14.30 -10.69 27.35
N LEU A 125 14.76 -11.30 26.26
CA LEU A 125 14.90 -12.74 26.15
C LEU A 125 16.13 -13.22 26.94
N SER A 126 16.02 -14.44 27.51
CA SER A 126 17.13 -15.09 28.25
C SER A 126 18.27 -15.49 27.31
N PHE A 127 19.46 -15.61 27.84
CA PHE A 127 20.64 -16.06 27.08
C PHE A 127 20.45 -17.46 26.48
N ASP A 128 19.69 -18.33 27.12
CA ASP A 128 19.36 -19.68 26.60
C ASP A 128 18.68 -19.63 25.21
N TYR A 129 17.93 -18.60 24.92
CA TYR A 129 17.27 -18.43 23.61
C TYR A 129 18.29 -18.19 22.48
N TYR A 130 19.39 -17.49 22.81
CA TYR A 130 20.44 -17.15 21.83
C TYR A 130 21.39 -18.32 21.58
N ASP A 131 21.48 -19.30 22.49
CA ASP A 131 22.27 -20.51 22.31
C ASP A 131 21.64 -21.47 21.27
N TYR A 132 20.32 -21.43 21.12
CA TYR A 132 19.60 -22.29 20.18
C TYR A 132 19.39 -21.65 18.80
N ARG A 133 19.50 -20.32 18.67
CA ARG A 133 19.25 -19.63 17.38
C ARG A 133 20.40 -18.71 17.01
N PRO A 134 20.95 -18.83 15.77
CA PRO A 134 22.04 -17.98 15.31
C PRO A 134 21.62 -16.51 15.30
N VAL A 135 22.42 -15.62 15.89
CA VAL A 135 22.18 -14.18 15.94
C VAL A 135 22.00 -13.59 14.55
N GLY A 136 22.69 -14.14 13.55
CA GLY A 136 22.54 -13.72 12.13
C GLY A 136 21.14 -13.95 11.59
N TRP A 137 20.47 -15.04 11.94
CA TRP A 137 19.08 -15.31 11.53
C TRP A 137 18.09 -14.32 12.17
N LEU A 138 18.27 -13.98 13.44
CA LEU A 138 17.47 -12.98 14.14
C LEU A 138 17.64 -11.59 13.51
N MET A 139 18.86 -11.22 13.16
CA MET A 139 19.15 -9.93 12.50
C MET A 139 18.55 -9.88 11.08
N ALA A 140 18.64 -10.96 10.31
CA ALA A 140 18.02 -11.04 8.98
C ALA A 140 16.50 -10.87 9.07
N ARG A 141 15.84 -11.53 10.05
CA ARG A 141 14.40 -11.33 10.30
C ARG A 141 14.04 -9.92 10.68
N MET A 142 14.80 -9.31 11.58
CA MET A 142 14.56 -7.92 12.00
C MET A 142 14.76 -6.89 10.89
N THR A 143 15.63 -7.16 9.92
CA THR A 143 15.86 -6.24 8.80
C THR A 143 14.95 -6.53 7.62
N SER A 144 14.96 -7.74 7.09
CA SER A 144 14.26 -8.12 5.85
C SER A 144 12.76 -8.26 6.06
N ASP A 145 12.31 -8.93 7.11
CA ASP A 145 10.88 -9.20 7.32
C ASP A 145 10.14 -7.94 7.79
N CYS A 146 10.76 -7.10 8.63
CA CYS A 146 10.19 -5.81 9.01
C CYS A 146 10.05 -4.87 7.80
N GLU A 147 11.00 -4.92 6.86
CA GLU A 147 10.90 -4.13 5.63
C GLU A 147 9.79 -4.64 4.71
N ARG A 148 9.66 -5.96 4.55
CA ARG A 148 8.55 -6.58 3.81
C ARG A 148 7.19 -6.24 4.40
N LEU A 149 7.04 -6.35 5.72
CA LEU A 149 5.81 -5.98 6.42
C LEU A 149 5.45 -4.51 6.20
N SER A 150 6.42 -3.60 6.33
CA SER A 150 6.20 -2.17 6.10
C SER A 150 5.83 -1.85 4.66
N ASN A 151 6.38 -2.59 3.69
CA ASN A 151 6.02 -2.49 2.28
C ASN A 151 4.59 -2.95 2.03
N ILE A 152 4.20 -4.11 2.56
CA ILE A 152 2.83 -4.64 2.42
C ILE A 152 1.83 -3.67 3.03
N MET A 153 2.14 -3.07 4.18
CA MET A 153 1.27 -2.07 4.83
C MET A 153 1.11 -0.81 3.99
N ALA A 154 2.20 -0.30 3.40
CA ALA A 154 2.16 0.94 2.63
C ALA A 154 1.50 0.74 1.25
N TRP A 155 1.86 -0.32 0.53
CA TRP A 155 1.41 -0.58 -0.83
C TRP A 155 0.15 -1.43 -0.90
N GLY A 156 -0.04 -2.38 0.03
CA GLY A 156 -1.25 -3.20 0.09
C GLY A 156 -2.51 -2.39 0.37
N PHE A 157 -2.41 -1.32 1.17
CA PHE A 157 -3.52 -0.38 1.36
C PHE A 157 -3.83 0.38 0.07
N LEU A 158 -2.79 0.76 -0.69
CA LEU A 158 -2.93 1.40 -1.99
C LEU A 158 -3.63 0.47 -2.99
N ASP A 159 -3.16 -0.77 -3.10
CA ASP A 159 -3.72 -1.77 -4.01
C ASP A 159 -5.20 -2.08 -3.67
N LEU A 160 -5.55 -2.10 -2.40
CA LEU A 160 -6.92 -2.30 -1.96
C LEU A 160 -7.82 -1.13 -2.36
N VAL A 161 -7.36 0.11 -2.15
CA VAL A 161 -8.11 1.32 -2.54
C VAL A 161 -8.25 1.39 -4.06
N TRP A 162 -7.19 1.14 -4.82
CA TRP A 162 -7.22 1.11 -6.28
C TRP A 162 -8.08 -0.02 -6.81
N GLY A 163 -7.96 -1.21 -6.25
CA GLY A 163 -8.79 -2.36 -6.62
C GLY A 163 -10.28 -2.09 -6.40
N CYS A 164 -10.66 -1.50 -5.27
CA CYS A 164 -12.05 -1.11 -5.02
C CYS A 164 -12.55 -0.04 -6.00
N LEU A 165 -11.73 0.96 -6.32
CA LEU A 165 -12.10 2.04 -7.25
C LEU A 165 -12.24 1.53 -8.69
N LEU A 166 -11.33 0.67 -9.15
CA LEU A 166 -11.39 0.08 -10.50
C LEU A 166 -12.56 -0.89 -10.64
N TYR A 167 -12.90 -1.63 -9.59
CA TYR A 167 -13.99 -2.62 -9.63
C TYR A 167 -15.38 -1.98 -9.57
N THR A 168 -15.50 -0.76 -9.02
CA THR A 168 -16.75 0.01 -9.02
C THR A 168 -16.95 0.83 -10.29
N SER A 169 -15.96 0.88 -11.20
CA SER A 169 -16.12 1.53 -12.49
C SER A 169 -17.02 0.64 -13.41
N PRO A 170 -18.15 1.16 -13.89
CA PRO A 170 -19.05 0.39 -14.75
C PRO A 170 -18.30 -0.07 -16.02
N SER A 171 -18.33 -1.38 -16.24
CA SER A 171 -17.74 -1.99 -17.44
C SER A 171 -18.44 -1.45 -18.69
N PRO A 172 -17.70 -1.06 -19.75
CA PRO A 172 -18.31 -0.63 -21.01
C PRO A 172 -19.07 -1.74 -21.76
N ARG A 173 -19.24 -2.92 -21.16
CA ARG A 173 -19.99 -4.05 -21.72
C ARG A 173 -21.47 -4.07 -21.32
N ASP A 174 -21.92 -3.19 -20.43
CA ASP A 174 -23.30 -3.16 -19.94
C ASP A 174 -24.14 -2.04 -20.57
N SER A 175 -23.70 -1.48 -21.70
CA SER A 175 -24.46 -0.52 -22.52
C SER A 175 -24.70 -1.02 -23.95
#